data_91a2428dfa81a4fc8e56b17a0e940fda
#
_entry.id   91a2428dfa81a4fc8e56b17a0e940fda
#
_cell.length_a   1.000
_cell.length_b   1.000
_cell.length_c   1.000
_cell.angle_alpha   90.00
_cell.angle_beta   90.00
_cell.angle_gamma   90.00
#
_symmetry.space_group_name_H-M   'P 1'
#
loop_
_entity.id
_entity.type
_entity.pdbx_description
1 polymer ?
#
loop_
_entity_poly.entity_id
_entity_poly.type
_entity_poly.pdbx_seq_one_letter_code
_entity_poly.pdbx_strand_id
1 'polypeptide(L)'
;MVKFSDDVTQGVEKSAARAMLRAVGLQDDDFNKFQVGIVSAGNEVTPCNLTGPELSIHAKEGVNGTDSAGLIFSTIAVSDGISMGHEGMRASLVSREVIADSVELVMHAERFDGMVTIAGCDKSLPGMLMASARINRPAIFLYGGSSLPGVYKGKDISIVDVFEGIGAFEKGIISEEELYEIECNACPGQGSCAGMFTANTMASVGEAIGMSLPGTASIPAEDQRLRTAAKESGLQLNYLLKEDIKPRDIMTLEAFKNAITTVLALGGSTNAVLHLLAISYEAKINLDLNTFDDLGKSVPHLADMKPFGKYHMVDLDKIGGVPVVSKILLENKLIDPNCLTVTVQTVGENLGNIDIPKDQYVVSFPDNPI
;
A
#
# COMPACT_ATOMS: atom_id res chain seq x y z
N MET A 1 2.92 0.96 26.88
CA MET A 1 3.79 0.34 25.87
C MET A 1 5.21 0.16 26.40
N VAL A 2 5.91 -0.92 26.03
CA VAL A 2 7.36 -1.07 26.29
C VAL A 2 8.10 -0.22 25.24
N LYS A 3 8.95 0.72 25.68
CA LYS A 3 9.75 1.56 24.80
C LYS A 3 11.05 0.82 24.47
N PHE A 4 11.12 0.23 23.27
CA PHE A 4 12.28 -0.55 22.82
C PHE A 4 13.53 0.30 22.64
N SER A 5 13.35 1.56 22.22
CA SER A 5 14.46 2.49 22.01
C SER A 5 15.23 2.83 23.28
N ASP A 6 14.68 2.58 24.47
CA ASP A 6 15.42 2.75 25.73
C ASP A 6 16.66 1.85 25.77
N ASP A 7 16.66 0.71 25.07
CA ASP A 7 17.82 -0.18 24.94
C ASP A 7 19.03 0.46 24.25
N VAL A 8 18.84 1.55 23.51
CA VAL A 8 19.92 2.28 22.79
C VAL A 8 20.04 3.74 23.21
N THR A 9 19.05 4.29 23.93
CA THR A 9 19.02 5.70 24.32
C THR A 9 19.27 5.94 25.81
N GLN A 10 18.94 4.99 26.70
CA GLN A 10 18.98 5.23 28.14
C GLN A 10 20.16 4.51 28.83
N GLY A 11 20.68 5.11 29.90
CA GLY A 11 21.80 4.59 30.68
C GLY A 11 23.19 5.03 30.19
N VAL A 12 24.16 4.99 31.07
CA VAL A 12 25.56 5.40 30.77
C VAL A 12 26.22 4.42 29.80
N GLU A 13 25.90 3.15 29.91
CA GLU A 13 26.41 2.07 29.03
C GLU A 13 25.96 2.23 27.56
N LYS A 14 24.95 3.05 27.29
CA LYS A 14 24.47 3.35 25.92
C LYS A 14 25.11 4.60 25.31
N SER A 15 26.14 5.17 25.96
CA SER A 15 26.80 6.36 25.43
C SER A 15 27.38 6.19 24.04
N ALA A 16 27.89 4.99 23.70
CA ALA A 16 28.37 4.71 22.35
C ALA A 16 27.24 4.71 21.31
N ALA A 17 26.10 4.09 21.61
CA ALA A 17 24.93 4.11 20.73
C ALA A 17 24.42 5.55 20.52
N ARG A 18 24.27 6.34 21.60
CA ARG A 18 23.88 7.75 21.49
C ARG A 18 24.88 8.58 20.68
N ALA A 19 26.19 8.32 20.79
CA ALA A 19 27.19 9.01 19.98
C ALA A 19 26.96 8.78 18.48
N MET A 20 26.63 7.57 18.06
CA MET A 20 26.29 7.25 16.68
C MET A 20 24.96 7.88 16.27
N LEU A 21 23.93 7.84 17.13
CA LEU A 21 22.64 8.48 16.89
C LEU A 21 22.77 10.00 16.74
N ARG A 22 23.69 10.65 17.49
CA ARG A 22 24.02 12.07 17.28
C ARG A 22 24.63 12.33 15.91
N ALA A 23 25.47 11.45 15.41
CA ALA A 23 26.08 11.59 14.09
C ALA A 23 25.06 11.55 12.95
N VAL A 24 23.91 10.89 13.15
CA VAL A 24 22.77 10.91 12.20
C VAL A 24 21.74 12.01 12.49
N GLY A 25 22.04 12.91 13.44
CA GLY A 25 21.33 14.18 13.67
C GLY A 25 20.42 14.23 14.90
N LEU A 26 20.29 13.17 15.70
CA LEU A 26 19.50 13.20 16.94
C LEU A 26 20.14 14.07 18.02
N GLN A 27 19.32 14.77 18.78
CA GLN A 27 19.72 15.66 19.87
C GLN A 27 19.30 15.10 21.25
N ASP A 28 19.66 15.77 22.33
CA ASP A 28 19.39 15.33 23.70
C ASP A 28 17.90 15.03 23.94
N ASP A 29 17.03 15.94 23.49
CA ASP A 29 15.59 15.79 23.66
C ASP A 29 15.02 14.59 22.88
N ASP A 30 15.63 14.21 21.75
CA ASP A 30 15.16 13.11 20.91
C ASP A 30 15.34 11.75 21.59
N PHE A 31 16.29 11.60 22.51
CA PHE A 31 16.52 10.35 23.24
C PHE A 31 15.39 10.02 24.23
N ASN A 32 14.54 10.99 24.54
CA ASN A 32 13.36 10.78 25.39
C ASN A 32 12.08 10.50 24.58
N LYS A 33 12.12 10.69 23.25
CA LYS A 33 11.01 10.45 22.33
C LYS A 33 10.97 8.99 21.88
N PHE A 34 9.84 8.57 21.30
CA PHE A 34 9.77 7.31 20.56
C PHE A 34 10.69 7.38 19.33
N GLN A 35 11.47 6.32 19.10
CA GLN A 35 12.29 6.20 17.90
C GLN A 35 11.49 5.47 16.81
N VAL A 36 11.27 6.10 15.67
CA VAL A 36 10.43 5.60 14.60
C VAL A 36 11.25 5.31 13.34
N GLY A 37 11.16 4.09 12.85
CA GLY A 37 11.70 3.72 11.54
C GLY A 37 10.73 4.16 10.42
N ILE A 38 11.24 4.90 9.44
CA ILE A 38 10.51 5.23 8.22
C ILE A 38 11.17 4.46 7.10
N VAL A 39 10.51 3.41 6.64
CA VAL A 39 11.07 2.50 5.65
C VAL A 39 10.36 2.62 4.32
N SER A 40 11.13 2.79 3.25
CA SER A 40 10.58 2.76 1.89
C SER A 40 11.31 1.76 1.00
N ALA A 41 10.59 1.22 0.00
CA ALA A 41 11.16 0.49 -1.12
C ALA A 41 11.66 1.43 -2.23
N GLY A 42 11.92 2.71 -1.89
CA GLY A 42 12.29 3.76 -2.83
C GLY A 42 13.59 3.48 -3.59
N ASN A 43 13.53 3.58 -4.91
CA ASN A 43 14.69 3.40 -5.81
C ASN A 43 14.37 3.95 -7.21
N GLU A 44 15.38 4.00 -8.09
CA GLU A 44 15.29 4.47 -9.48
C GLU A 44 15.19 3.32 -10.50
N VAL A 45 15.15 2.04 -10.06
CA VAL A 45 15.12 0.88 -10.98
C VAL A 45 13.71 0.52 -11.43
N THR A 46 12.68 1.16 -10.87
CA THR A 46 11.28 0.97 -11.26
C THR A 46 10.48 2.25 -11.02
N PRO A 47 9.58 2.66 -11.94
CA PRO A 47 8.75 3.85 -11.75
C PRO A 47 7.83 3.74 -10.53
N CYS A 48 7.47 2.54 -10.13
CA CYS A 48 6.57 2.29 -8.98
C CYS A 48 7.09 2.84 -7.65
N ASN A 49 8.41 2.97 -7.49
CA ASN A 49 9.04 3.33 -6.21
C ASN A 49 9.79 4.66 -6.25
N LEU A 50 9.68 5.42 -7.34
CA LEU A 50 10.33 6.73 -7.46
C LEU A 50 9.85 7.74 -6.40
N THR A 51 8.59 7.65 -5.97
CA THR A 51 8.04 8.51 -4.92
C THR A 51 8.56 8.21 -3.51
N GLY A 52 9.09 7.00 -3.28
CA GLY A 52 9.47 6.50 -1.95
C GLY A 52 10.38 7.42 -1.15
N PRO A 53 11.49 7.95 -1.71
CA PRO A 53 12.40 8.86 -1.00
C PRO A 53 11.71 10.16 -0.58
N GLU A 54 10.94 10.79 -1.46
CA GLU A 54 10.19 12.02 -1.17
C GLU A 54 9.14 11.81 -0.10
N LEU A 55 8.32 10.76 -0.23
CA LEU A 55 7.29 10.43 0.75
C LEU A 55 7.89 10.11 2.13
N SER A 56 9.08 9.50 2.17
CA SER A 56 9.79 9.25 3.43
C SER A 56 10.16 10.55 4.15
N ILE A 57 10.53 11.61 3.41
CA ILE A 57 10.81 12.93 3.97
C ILE A 57 9.53 13.52 4.59
N HIS A 58 8.42 13.50 3.87
CA HIS A 58 7.15 14.02 4.39
C HIS A 58 6.62 13.20 5.57
N ALA A 59 6.74 11.87 5.55
CA ALA A 59 6.42 11.04 6.70
C ALA A 59 7.28 11.38 7.92
N LYS A 60 8.59 11.62 7.72
CA LYS A 60 9.51 12.08 8.77
C LYS A 60 9.12 13.43 9.34
N GLU A 61 8.67 14.37 8.50
CA GLU A 61 8.14 15.65 8.98
C GLU A 61 6.94 15.45 9.91
N GLY A 62 6.02 14.53 9.53
CA GLY A 62 4.87 14.18 10.36
C GLY A 62 5.30 13.58 11.72
N VAL A 63 6.17 12.57 11.69
CA VAL A 63 6.73 11.93 12.90
C VAL A 63 7.41 12.96 13.81
N ASN A 64 8.31 13.78 13.26
CA ASN A 64 9.08 14.76 14.03
C ASN A 64 8.22 15.94 14.56
N GLY A 65 7.03 16.13 14.00
CA GLY A 65 6.03 17.08 14.51
C GLY A 65 5.32 16.61 15.79
N THR A 66 5.71 15.46 16.35
CA THR A 66 5.12 14.82 17.53
C THR A 66 6.19 14.52 18.61
N ASP A 67 5.81 13.72 19.62
CA ASP A 67 6.72 13.19 20.64
C ASP A 67 7.55 12.00 20.12
N SER A 68 7.91 12.00 18.83
CA SER A 68 8.65 10.93 18.17
C SER A 68 9.83 11.50 17.38
N ALA A 69 10.85 10.69 17.14
CA ALA A 69 12.01 11.00 16.30
C ALA A 69 12.12 9.98 15.16
N GLY A 70 11.99 10.46 13.93
CA GLY A 70 11.97 9.63 12.73
C GLY A 70 13.36 9.46 12.12
N LEU A 71 13.72 8.21 11.79
CA LEU A 71 14.91 7.85 11.05
C LEU A 71 14.52 7.06 9.79
N ILE A 72 15.02 7.53 8.64
CA ILE A 72 14.71 6.92 7.32
C ILE A 72 15.72 5.81 7.03
N PHE A 73 15.21 4.67 6.57
CA PHE A 73 16.01 3.61 5.95
C PHE A 73 15.27 3.02 4.76
N SER A 74 15.95 2.19 3.96
CA SER A 74 15.39 1.65 2.72
C SER A 74 15.51 0.14 2.68
N THR A 75 14.58 -0.50 1.94
CA THR A 75 14.67 -1.89 1.52
C THR A 75 14.70 -1.98 0.00
N ILE A 76 14.83 -3.19 -0.54
CA ILE A 76 14.85 -3.45 -1.98
C ILE A 76 13.45 -3.37 -2.60
N ALA A 77 13.40 -3.28 -3.93
CA ALA A 77 12.24 -3.63 -4.74
C ALA A 77 12.67 -4.28 -6.05
N VAL A 78 11.79 -5.13 -6.59
CA VAL A 78 11.90 -5.73 -7.92
C VAL A 78 10.67 -5.32 -8.70
N SER A 79 10.85 -4.89 -9.96
CA SER A 79 9.76 -4.55 -10.85
C SER A 79 9.26 -5.78 -11.60
N ASP A 80 8.02 -6.19 -11.35
CA ASP A 80 7.40 -7.29 -12.10
C ASP A 80 7.26 -6.94 -13.59
N GLY A 81 6.88 -5.70 -13.90
CA GLY A 81 6.72 -5.25 -15.27
C GLY A 81 8.01 -5.30 -16.11
N ILE A 82 9.16 -4.96 -15.51
CA ILE A 82 10.46 -5.06 -16.18
C ILE A 82 10.97 -6.49 -16.23
N SER A 83 10.68 -7.30 -15.21
CA SER A 83 11.14 -8.69 -15.10
C SER A 83 10.29 -9.68 -15.91
N MET A 84 9.13 -9.28 -16.37
CA MET A 84 8.18 -10.14 -17.08
C MET A 84 8.78 -10.71 -18.37
N GLY A 85 8.56 -12.01 -18.60
CA GLY A 85 8.98 -12.68 -19.83
C GLY A 85 10.43 -13.16 -19.89
N HIS A 86 11.22 -12.97 -18.83
CA HIS A 86 12.61 -13.47 -18.77
C HIS A 86 12.99 -14.04 -17.39
N GLU A 87 14.21 -14.60 -17.26
CA GLU A 87 14.70 -15.26 -16.03
C GLU A 87 14.62 -14.38 -14.76
N GLY A 88 14.69 -13.06 -14.89
CA GLY A 88 14.58 -12.12 -13.77
C GLY A 88 13.27 -12.21 -13.00
N MET A 89 12.19 -12.70 -13.63
CA MET A 89 10.89 -12.88 -12.97
C MET A 89 10.94 -13.87 -11.80
N ARG A 90 11.90 -14.79 -11.78
CA ARG A 90 12.11 -15.72 -10.65
C ARG A 90 12.50 -15.01 -9.35
N ALA A 91 13.05 -13.80 -9.43
CA ALA A 91 13.37 -12.99 -8.26
C ALA A 91 12.14 -12.24 -7.68
N SER A 92 11.07 -12.10 -8.46
CA SER A 92 9.91 -11.27 -8.09
C SER A 92 9.28 -11.73 -6.77
N LEU A 93 8.76 -12.95 -6.68
CA LEU A 93 8.09 -13.41 -5.45
C LEU A 93 9.05 -13.51 -4.26
N VAL A 94 10.29 -13.92 -4.49
CA VAL A 94 11.32 -14.02 -3.44
C VAL A 94 11.61 -12.65 -2.82
N SER A 95 11.55 -11.57 -3.60
CA SER A 95 11.78 -10.21 -3.09
C SER A 95 10.82 -9.82 -1.98
N ARG A 96 9.59 -10.34 -1.95
CA ARG A 96 8.60 -10.10 -0.90
C ARG A 96 9.14 -10.52 0.48
N GLU A 97 9.70 -11.73 0.56
CA GLU A 97 10.29 -12.26 1.79
C GLU A 97 11.53 -11.45 2.21
N VAL A 98 12.43 -11.16 1.26
CA VAL A 98 13.64 -10.36 1.53
C VAL A 98 13.27 -8.95 2.04
N ILE A 99 12.22 -8.34 1.49
CA ILE A 99 11.72 -7.05 1.97
C ILE A 99 11.27 -7.17 3.43
N ALA A 100 10.42 -8.15 3.75
CA ALA A 100 9.94 -8.37 5.11
C ALA A 100 11.10 -8.64 6.09
N ASP A 101 12.05 -9.50 5.71
CA ASP A 101 13.22 -9.85 6.51
C ASP A 101 14.14 -8.65 6.74
N SER A 102 14.41 -7.85 5.71
CA SER A 102 15.28 -6.69 5.84
C SER A 102 14.70 -5.61 6.76
N VAL A 103 13.39 -5.38 6.68
CA VAL A 103 12.68 -4.44 7.56
C VAL A 103 12.73 -4.95 9.00
N GLU A 104 12.44 -6.23 9.23
CA GLU A 104 12.50 -6.86 10.54
C GLU A 104 13.89 -6.73 11.18
N LEU A 105 14.95 -7.02 10.42
CA LEU A 105 16.34 -6.93 10.90
C LEU A 105 16.67 -5.53 11.39
N VAL A 106 16.36 -4.49 10.61
CA VAL A 106 16.64 -3.10 11.00
C VAL A 106 15.79 -2.67 12.20
N MET A 107 14.50 -2.97 12.19
CA MET A 107 13.61 -2.64 13.30
C MET A 107 14.03 -3.28 14.63
N HIS A 108 14.55 -4.49 14.59
CA HIS A 108 15.05 -5.18 15.77
C HIS A 108 16.44 -4.70 16.21
N ALA A 109 17.38 -4.53 15.27
CA ALA A 109 18.75 -4.13 15.57
C ALA A 109 18.81 -2.70 16.12
N GLU A 110 18.12 -1.76 15.48
CA GLU A 110 18.11 -0.34 15.87
C GLU A 110 17.06 -0.01 16.94
N ARG A 111 16.31 -1.01 17.39
CA ARG A 111 15.33 -0.92 18.50
C ARG A 111 14.24 0.11 18.30
N PHE A 112 13.75 0.31 17.06
CA PHE A 112 12.65 1.23 16.79
C PHE A 112 11.35 0.83 17.50
N ASP A 113 10.63 1.82 18.02
CA ASP A 113 9.36 1.62 18.76
C ASP A 113 8.15 1.41 17.84
N GLY A 114 8.21 1.99 16.64
CA GLY A 114 7.18 1.86 15.61
C GLY A 114 7.70 2.21 14.23
N MET A 115 6.86 2.12 13.21
CA MET A 115 7.29 2.37 11.83
C MET A 115 6.21 2.94 10.91
N VAL A 116 6.64 3.73 9.93
CA VAL A 116 5.89 4.05 8.71
C VAL A 116 6.49 3.23 7.58
N THR A 117 5.68 2.43 6.89
CA THR A 117 6.12 1.62 5.75
C THR A 117 5.57 2.20 4.45
N ILE A 118 6.43 2.41 3.43
CA ILE A 118 6.08 3.04 2.15
C ILE A 118 6.48 2.11 1.00
N ALA A 119 5.53 1.75 0.15
CA ALA A 119 5.77 0.82 -0.95
C ALA A 119 4.92 1.14 -2.18
N GLY A 120 5.45 0.81 -3.38
CA GLY A 120 4.80 1.11 -4.65
C GLY A 120 4.69 -0.06 -5.64
N CYS A 121 5.39 -1.19 -5.46
CA CYS A 121 5.44 -2.27 -6.43
C CYS A 121 4.81 -3.56 -5.90
N ASP A 122 4.46 -4.47 -6.80
CA ASP A 122 3.68 -5.70 -6.58
C ASP A 122 4.08 -6.50 -5.34
N LYS A 123 5.37 -6.66 -5.09
CA LYS A 123 5.89 -7.47 -3.98
C LYS A 123 6.31 -6.63 -2.77
N SER A 124 6.58 -5.33 -2.98
CA SER A 124 6.96 -4.45 -1.86
C SER A 124 5.76 -4.12 -0.95
N LEU A 125 4.54 -3.95 -1.51
CA LEU A 125 3.36 -3.72 -0.69
C LEU A 125 3.09 -4.90 0.27
N PRO A 126 2.92 -6.15 -0.21
CA PRO A 126 2.70 -7.25 0.71
C PRO A 126 3.91 -7.52 1.61
N GLY A 127 5.15 -7.31 1.16
CA GLY A 127 6.35 -7.44 1.99
C GLY A 127 6.34 -6.49 3.19
N MET A 128 5.93 -5.24 2.99
CA MET A 128 5.79 -4.25 4.08
C MET A 128 4.65 -4.61 5.05
N LEU A 129 3.51 -5.09 4.54
CA LEU A 129 2.41 -5.54 5.39
C LEU A 129 2.79 -6.81 6.18
N MET A 130 3.54 -7.74 5.59
CA MET A 130 4.12 -8.90 6.29
C MET A 130 5.07 -8.46 7.39
N ALA A 131 6.00 -7.54 7.11
CA ALA A 131 6.91 -6.98 8.12
C ALA A 131 6.15 -6.35 9.28
N SER A 132 5.11 -5.55 8.98
CA SER A 132 4.26 -4.91 9.97
C SER A 132 3.59 -5.95 10.89
N ALA A 133 2.98 -6.98 10.31
CA ALA A 133 2.33 -8.05 11.04
C ALA A 133 3.32 -8.88 11.89
N ARG A 134 4.50 -9.20 11.35
CA ARG A 134 5.53 -10.03 11.98
C ARG A 134 6.15 -9.33 13.18
N ILE A 135 6.61 -8.09 13.00
CA ILE A 135 7.27 -7.26 14.01
C ILE A 135 6.28 -6.87 15.11
N ASN A 136 5.04 -6.62 14.75
CA ASN A 136 3.92 -6.29 15.63
C ASN A 136 4.25 -5.15 16.63
N ARG A 137 4.88 -4.09 16.14
CA ARG A 137 5.02 -2.79 16.79
C ARG A 137 4.10 -1.80 16.08
N PRO A 138 3.63 -0.72 16.72
CA PRO A 138 2.79 0.27 16.07
C PRO A 138 3.29 0.64 14.68
N ALA A 139 2.44 0.49 13.68
CA ALA A 139 2.82 0.66 12.28
C ALA A 139 1.67 1.24 11.47
N ILE A 140 2.01 2.02 10.45
CA ILE A 140 1.09 2.52 9.44
C ILE A 140 1.68 2.29 8.06
N PHE A 141 0.85 1.87 7.13
CA PHE A 141 1.24 1.60 5.75
C PHE A 141 0.79 2.74 4.83
N LEU A 142 1.67 3.17 3.94
CA LEU A 142 1.40 4.17 2.91
C LEU A 142 1.73 3.60 1.53
N TYR A 143 0.79 3.71 0.61
CA TYR A 143 1.00 3.41 -0.81
C TYR A 143 1.75 4.53 -1.53
N GLY A 144 2.67 4.18 -2.42
CA GLY A 144 3.46 5.12 -3.22
C GLY A 144 2.72 5.79 -4.38
N GLY A 145 1.44 5.45 -4.56
CA GLY A 145 0.57 6.02 -5.59
C GLY A 145 0.60 5.28 -6.93
N SER A 146 -0.51 5.37 -7.67
CA SER A 146 -0.62 4.87 -9.05
C SER A 146 -0.07 5.88 -10.06
N SER A 147 0.44 5.42 -11.19
CA SER A 147 0.69 6.31 -12.33
C SER A 147 -0.61 6.82 -12.93
N LEU A 148 -0.55 7.96 -13.57
CA LEU A 148 -1.60 8.38 -14.48
C LEU A 148 -1.57 7.48 -15.73
N PRO A 149 -2.70 7.28 -16.43
CA PRO A 149 -2.68 6.69 -17.77
C PRO A 149 -1.94 7.61 -18.74
N GLY A 150 -1.30 7.02 -19.73
CA GLY A 150 -0.79 7.74 -20.88
C GLY A 150 -1.90 8.08 -21.87
N VAL A 151 -1.58 8.80 -22.94
CA VAL A 151 -2.55 9.15 -23.98
C VAL A 151 -2.00 8.81 -25.35
N TYR A 152 -2.75 8.03 -26.12
CA TYR A 152 -2.44 7.74 -27.52
C TYR A 152 -3.69 7.88 -28.38
N LYS A 153 -3.58 8.69 -29.48
CA LYS A 153 -4.71 9.00 -30.39
C LYS A 153 -5.99 9.45 -29.66
N GLY A 154 -5.83 10.22 -28.55
CA GLY A 154 -6.96 10.73 -27.76
C GLY A 154 -7.64 9.71 -26.86
N LYS A 155 -7.03 8.55 -26.62
CA LYS A 155 -7.50 7.52 -25.68
C LYS A 155 -6.49 7.33 -24.57
N ASP A 156 -6.97 7.08 -23.36
CA ASP A 156 -6.15 6.68 -22.25
C ASP A 156 -5.59 5.29 -22.48
N ILE A 157 -4.28 5.14 -22.30
CA ILE A 157 -3.52 3.91 -22.45
C ILE A 157 -2.67 3.63 -21.21
N SER A 158 -2.23 2.40 -21.07
CA SER A 158 -1.38 1.94 -19.99
C SER A 158 -0.44 0.84 -20.48
N ILE A 159 0.34 0.25 -19.58
CA ILE A 159 1.22 -0.90 -19.90
C ILE A 159 0.46 -2.08 -20.56
N VAL A 160 -0.85 -2.24 -20.32
CA VAL A 160 -1.68 -3.26 -20.97
C VAL A 160 -1.70 -3.06 -22.48
N ASP A 161 -1.88 -1.79 -22.89
CA ASP A 161 -1.97 -1.45 -24.31
C ASP A 161 -0.64 -1.71 -25.04
N VAL A 162 0.50 -1.66 -24.32
CA VAL A 162 1.82 -2.09 -24.87
C VAL A 162 1.83 -3.61 -25.08
N PHE A 163 1.38 -4.42 -24.11
CA PHE A 163 1.32 -5.87 -24.25
C PHE A 163 0.37 -6.30 -25.37
N GLU A 164 -0.80 -5.68 -25.47
CA GLU A 164 -1.74 -5.90 -26.57
C GLU A 164 -1.17 -5.46 -27.91
N GLY A 165 -0.44 -4.33 -27.91
CA GLY A 165 0.27 -3.80 -29.08
C GLY A 165 1.33 -4.75 -29.61
N ILE A 166 2.11 -5.41 -28.75
CA ILE A 166 3.08 -6.45 -29.15
C ILE A 166 2.36 -7.58 -29.90
N GLY A 167 1.24 -8.10 -29.36
CA GLY A 167 0.46 -9.14 -30.02
C GLY A 167 -0.18 -8.69 -31.32
N ALA A 168 -0.60 -7.42 -31.43
CA ALA A 168 -1.12 -6.83 -32.65
C ALA A 168 -0.05 -6.67 -33.74
N PHE A 169 1.16 -6.24 -33.33
CA PHE A 169 2.32 -6.15 -34.24
C PHE A 169 2.73 -7.51 -34.78
N GLU A 170 2.85 -8.53 -33.95
CA GLU A 170 3.17 -9.90 -34.36
C GLU A 170 2.18 -10.47 -35.39
N LYS A 171 0.92 -10.02 -35.35
CA LYS A 171 -0.12 -10.37 -36.31
C LYS A 171 -0.19 -9.45 -37.53
N GLY A 172 0.68 -8.44 -37.62
CA GLY A 172 0.68 -7.45 -38.70
C GLY A 172 -0.55 -6.52 -38.71
N ILE A 173 -1.20 -6.31 -37.56
CA ILE A 173 -2.37 -5.43 -37.43
C ILE A 173 -1.93 -3.97 -37.26
N ILE A 174 -0.83 -3.74 -36.56
CA ILE A 174 -0.19 -2.42 -36.42
C ILE A 174 1.25 -2.44 -36.93
N SER A 175 1.79 -1.27 -37.25
CA SER A 175 3.19 -1.13 -37.66
C SER A 175 4.14 -1.05 -36.45
N GLU A 176 5.45 -1.18 -36.70
CA GLU A 176 6.47 -0.99 -35.68
C GLU A 176 6.47 0.46 -35.14
N GLU A 177 6.21 1.43 -36.03
CA GLU A 177 6.08 2.84 -35.63
C GLU A 177 4.90 3.07 -34.69
N GLU A 178 3.75 2.43 -34.97
CA GLU A 178 2.58 2.53 -34.07
C GLU A 178 2.85 1.88 -32.71
N LEU A 179 3.51 0.72 -32.68
CA LEU A 179 3.92 0.08 -31.41
C LEU A 179 4.86 0.98 -30.62
N TYR A 180 5.86 1.60 -31.29
CA TYR A 180 6.78 2.51 -30.66
C TYR A 180 6.10 3.77 -30.08
N GLU A 181 5.08 4.31 -30.80
CA GLU A 181 4.29 5.43 -30.27
C GLU A 181 3.50 5.03 -29.01
N ILE A 182 2.92 3.82 -28.98
CA ILE A 182 2.22 3.28 -27.79
C ILE A 182 3.23 3.14 -26.64
N GLU A 183 4.40 2.54 -26.87
CA GLU A 183 5.46 2.35 -25.87
C GLU A 183 5.88 3.69 -25.25
N CYS A 184 6.12 4.71 -26.08
CA CYS A 184 6.57 6.03 -25.62
C CYS A 184 5.53 6.76 -24.74
N ASN A 185 4.25 6.45 -24.88
CA ASN A 185 3.18 7.17 -24.24
C ASN A 185 2.49 6.41 -23.10
N ALA A 186 2.68 5.08 -22.97
CA ALA A 186 1.91 4.24 -22.06
C ALA A 186 2.22 4.46 -20.57
N CYS A 187 3.45 4.89 -20.23
CA CYS A 187 3.91 5.08 -18.86
C CYS A 187 4.47 6.50 -18.68
N PRO A 188 3.62 7.52 -18.48
CA PRO A 188 4.03 8.92 -18.59
C PRO A 188 4.83 9.46 -17.38
N GLY A 189 4.99 8.69 -16.29
CA GLY A 189 5.68 9.18 -15.10
C GLY A 189 5.82 8.15 -13.99
N GLN A 190 6.00 8.66 -12.78
CA GLN A 190 6.18 7.86 -11.57
C GLN A 190 4.86 7.21 -11.12
N GLY A 191 4.98 6.17 -10.31
CA GLY A 191 3.86 5.45 -9.71
C GLY A 191 3.75 4.02 -10.20
N SER A 192 2.89 3.26 -9.53
CA SER A 192 2.55 1.89 -9.93
C SER A 192 1.65 1.88 -11.15
N CYS A 193 1.47 0.72 -11.79
CA CYS A 193 0.62 0.61 -12.99
C CYS A 193 -0.75 1.27 -12.79
N ALA A 194 -1.27 1.95 -13.82
CA ALA A 194 -2.51 2.73 -13.74
C ALA A 194 -3.78 1.88 -13.51
N GLY A 195 -3.76 0.59 -13.87
CA GLY A 195 -4.90 -0.33 -13.69
C GLY A 195 -4.90 -1.06 -12.34
N MET A 196 -5.97 -1.83 -12.08
CA MET A 196 -6.15 -2.65 -10.87
C MET A 196 -5.32 -3.95 -10.95
N PHE A 197 -4.01 -3.80 -11.16
CA PHE A 197 -3.02 -4.86 -11.05
C PHE A 197 -2.68 -5.11 -9.59
N THR A 198 -1.65 -5.92 -9.33
CA THR A 198 -1.29 -6.34 -7.97
C THR A 198 -0.97 -5.18 -7.04
N ALA A 199 -0.26 -4.15 -7.51
CA ALA A 199 0.11 -3.01 -6.68
C ALA A 199 -1.14 -2.24 -6.18
N ASN A 200 -2.05 -1.84 -7.08
CA ASN A 200 -3.29 -1.15 -6.70
C ASN A 200 -4.25 -2.06 -5.91
N THR A 201 -4.27 -3.36 -6.21
CA THR A 201 -5.03 -4.34 -5.42
C THR A 201 -4.50 -4.40 -3.98
N MET A 202 -3.17 -4.49 -3.79
CA MET A 202 -2.60 -4.56 -2.45
C MET A 202 -2.63 -3.23 -1.71
N ALA A 203 -2.64 -2.10 -2.42
CA ALA A 203 -2.94 -0.79 -1.83
C ALA A 203 -4.37 -0.75 -1.27
N SER A 204 -5.35 -1.19 -2.08
CA SER A 204 -6.75 -1.31 -1.65
C SER A 204 -6.93 -2.29 -0.49
N VAL A 205 -6.17 -3.39 -0.47
CA VAL A 205 -6.10 -4.33 0.67
C VAL A 205 -5.57 -3.63 1.91
N GLY A 206 -4.46 -2.87 1.81
CA GLY A 206 -3.88 -2.16 2.95
C GLY A 206 -4.86 -1.18 3.60
N GLU A 207 -5.68 -0.51 2.79
CA GLU A 207 -6.74 0.38 3.25
C GLU A 207 -7.92 -0.40 3.84
N ALA A 208 -8.43 -1.42 3.13
CA ALA A 208 -9.58 -2.20 3.56
C ALA A 208 -9.34 -3.03 4.84
N ILE A 209 -8.10 -3.49 5.07
CA ILE A 209 -7.71 -4.18 6.30
C ILE A 209 -7.50 -3.20 7.47
N GLY A 210 -7.44 -1.88 7.18
CA GLY A 210 -7.31 -0.84 8.18
C GLY A 210 -5.88 -0.39 8.48
N MET A 211 -4.87 -0.78 7.69
CA MET A 211 -3.45 -0.44 7.92
C MET A 211 -3.01 0.88 7.28
N SER A 212 -3.85 1.49 6.43
CA SER A 212 -3.63 2.79 5.79
C SER A 212 -4.69 3.80 6.20
N LEU A 213 -4.38 5.09 6.08
CA LEU A 213 -5.39 6.14 6.21
C LEU A 213 -6.45 6.01 5.09
N PRO A 214 -7.74 6.22 5.39
CA PRO A 214 -8.79 6.14 4.38
C PRO A 214 -8.55 7.09 3.20
N GLY A 215 -8.79 6.59 1.98
CA GLY A 215 -8.66 7.35 0.73
C GLY A 215 -7.24 7.46 0.18
N THR A 216 -6.24 6.86 0.83
CA THR A 216 -4.83 6.96 0.37
C THR A 216 -4.46 5.93 -0.68
N ALA A 217 -5.21 4.84 -0.82
CA ALA A 217 -4.91 3.75 -1.74
C ALA A 217 -5.09 4.09 -3.22
N SER A 218 -5.87 5.13 -3.55
CA SER A 218 -6.18 5.51 -4.94
C SER A 218 -5.50 6.79 -5.41
N ILE A 219 -4.82 7.52 -4.51
CA ILE A 219 -4.18 8.80 -4.87
C ILE A 219 -3.08 8.56 -5.91
N PRO A 220 -3.09 9.29 -7.05
CA PRO A 220 -2.01 9.21 -8.03
C PRO A 220 -0.68 9.67 -7.45
N ALA A 221 0.42 9.07 -7.93
CA ALA A 221 1.78 9.36 -7.47
C ALA A 221 2.20 10.84 -7.66
N GLU A 222 1.66 11.48 -8.70
CA GLU A 222 1.94 12.90 -9.01
C GLU A 222 1.12 13.88 -8.14
N ASP A 223 0.08 13.41 -7.46
CA ASP A 223 -0.84 14.28 -6.72
C ASP A 223 -0.22 14.74 -5.38
N GLN A 224 -0.35 16.04 -5.09
CA GLN A 224 0.12 16.63 -3.85
C GLN A 224 -0.56 16.05 -2.59
N ARG A 225 -1.78 15.54 -2.72
CA ARG A 225 -2.49 14.84 -1.63
C ARG A 225 -1.68 13.67 -1.08
N LEU A 226 -0.88 13.00 -1.92
CA LEU A 226 -0.05 11.88 -1.47
C LEU A 226 1.05 12.33 -0.50
N ARG A 227 1.66 13.51 -0.74
CA ARG A 227 2.65 14.14 0.18
C ARG A 227 2.01 14.51 1.51
N THR A 228 0.80 15.05 1.45
CA THR A 228 -0.01 15.33 2.66
C THR A 228 -0.32 14.03 3.42
N ALA A 229 -0.77 12.98 2.72
CA ALA A 229 -1.05 11.67 3.32
C ALA A 229 0.20 11.04 3.98
N ALA A 230 1.38 11.23 3.39
CA ALA A 230 2.63 10.78 4.01
C ALA A 230 2.90 11.48 5.34
N LYS A 231 2.74 12.80 5.39
CA LYS A 231 2.89 13.59 6.61
C LYS A 231 1.84 13.21 7.66
N GLU A 232 0.58 13.07 7.26
CA GLU A 232 -0.51 12.64 8.13
C GLU A 232 -0.29 11.23 8.68
N SER A 233 0.25 10.30 7.87
CA SER A 233 0.63 8.97 8.33
C SER A 233 1.68 9.04 9.44
N GLY A 234 2.68 9.92 9.30
CA GLY A 234 3.67 10.17 10.35
C GLY A 234 3.06 10.74 11.64
N LEU A 235 2.12 11.68 11.52
CA LEU A 235 1.38 12.23 12.66
C LEU A 235 0.52 11.16 13.33
N GLN A 236 -0.21 10.36 12.54
CA GLN A 236 -1.12 9.34 13.04
C GLN A 236 -0.40 8.22 13.78
N LEU A 237 0.81 7.86 13.35
CA LEU A 237 1.61 6.83 14.04
C LEU A 237 1.84 7.17 15.52
N ASN A 238 1.95 8.45 15.87
CA ASN A 238 2.14 8.85 17.27
C ASN A 238 0.92 8.49 18.16
N TYR A 239 -0.30 8.52 17.60
CA TYR A 239 -1.47 8.05 18.32
C TYR A 239 -1.42 6.54 18.52
N LEU A 240 -1.04 5.77 17.52
CA LEU A 240 -0.85 4.32 17.63
C LEU A 240 0.20 3.96 18.68
N LEU A 241 1.32 4.74 18.74
CA LEU A 241 2.37 4.57 19.75
C LEU A 241 1.83 4.82 21.17
N LYS A 242 1.06 5.90 21.35
CA LYS A 242 0.50 6.26 22.68
C LYS A 242 -0.53 5.27 23.18
N GLU A 243 -1.40 4.79 22.28
CA GLU A 243 -2.46 3.82 22.60
C GLU A 243 -1.96 2.35 22.55
N ASP A 244 -0.68 2.11 22.23
CA ASP A 244 -0.07 0.78 22.07
C ASP A 244 -0.83 -0.12 21.08
N ILE A 245 -1.45 0.47 20.04
CA ILE A 245 -2.17 -0.25 18.98
C ILE A 245 -1.18 -0.80 17.97
N LYS A 246 -1.25 -2.11 17.76
CA LYS A 246 -0.30 -2.86 16.94
C LYS A 246 -0.99 -3.45 15.70
N PRO A 247 -0.25 -3.81 14.66
CA PRO A 247 -0.81 -4.42 13.47
C PRO A 247 -1.72 -5.62 13.72
N ARG A 248 -1.41 -6.48 14.69
CA ARG A 248 -2.26 -7.65 15.00
C ARG A 248 -3.55 -7.31 15.74
N ASP A 249 -3.67 -6.11 16.31
CA ASP A 249 -4.94 -5.63 16.87
C ASP A 249 -5.90 -5.19 15.75
N ILE A 250 -5.34 -4.79 14.58
CA ILE A 250 -6.06 -4.34 13.38
C ILE A 250 -6.31 -5.51 12.42
N MET A 251 -5.27 -6.31 12.15
CA MET A 251 -5.29 -7.44 11.20
C MET A 251 -6.02 -8.66 11.78
N THR A 252 -7.30 -8.52 12.10
CA THR A 252 -8.17 -9.61 12.57
C THR A 252 -8.70 -10.45 11.40
N LEU A 253 -9.29 -11.60 11.68
CA LEU A 253 -9.91 -12.43 10.62
C LEU A 253 -11.00 -11.66 9.86
N GLU A 254 -11.80 -10.87 10.57
CA GLU A 254 -12.85 -10.03 10.00
C GLU A 254 -12.26 -8.94 9.10
N ALA A 255 -11.14 -8.32 9.49
CA ALA A 255 -10.42 -7.36 8.66
C ALA A 255 -9.87 -8.01 7.37
N PHE A 256 -9.36 -9.25 7.45
CA PHE A 256 -8.98 -10.00 6.25
C PHE A 256 -10.18 -10.30 5.35
N LYS A 257 -11.35 -10.65 5.91
CA LYS A 257 -12.57 -10.84 5.13
C LYS A 257 -13.02 -9.54 4.44
N ASN A 258 -12.95 -8.40 5.14
CA ASN A 258 -13.21 -7.09 4.53
C ASN A 258 -12.28 -6.82 3.34
N ALA A 259 -10.98 -7.11 3.49
CA ALA A 259 -10.01 -6.95 2.42
C ALA A 259 -10.30 -7.87 1.22
N ILE A 260 -10.62 -9.16 1.45
CA ILE A 260 -11.00 -10.11 0.39
C ILE A 260 -12.25 -9.61 -0.34
N THR A 261 -13.28 -9.19 0.41
CA THR A 261 -14.51 -8.63 -0.15
C THR A 261 -14.22 -7.42 -1.04
N THR A 262 -13.36 -6.52 -0.60
CA THR A 262 -12.94 -5.35 -1.39
C THR A 262 -12.22 -5.77 -2.67
N VAL A 263 -11.31 -6.74 -2.61
CA VAL A 263 -10.60 -7.28 -3.80
C VAL A 263 -11.59 -7.87 -4.80
N LEU A 264 -12.56 -8.67 -4.33
CA LEU A 264 -13.59 -9.28 -5.18
C LEU A 264 -14.48 -8.22 -5.84
N ALA A 265 -14.92 -7.24 -5.08
CA ALA A 265 -15.76 -6.14 -5.59
C ALA A 265 -15.04 -5.26 -6.63
N LEU A 266 -13.74 -5.06 -6.47
CA LEU A 266 -12.89 -4.29 -7.40
C LEU A 266 -12.43 -5.08 -8.62
N GLY A 267 -12.64 -6.41 -8.67
CA GLY A 267 -12.03 -7.25 -9.70
C GLY A 267 -10.51 -7.25 -9.64
N GLY A 268 -9.95 -7.27 -8.42
CA GLY A 268 -8.52 -7.15 -8.18
C GLY A 268 -7.72 -8.38 -8.63
N SER A 269 -6.40 -8.25 -8.59
CA SER A 269 -5.44 -9.27 -9.00
C SER A 269 -5.56 -10.55 -8.17
N THR A 270 -5.49 -11.70 -8.82
CA THR A 270 -5.44 -13.03 -8.17
C THR A 270 -4.21 -13.20 -7.26
N ASN A 271 -3.16 -12.40 -7.44
CA ASN A 271 -2.01 -12.36 -6.53
C ASN A 271 -2.41 -11.98 -5.10
N ALA A 272 -3.54 -11.29 -4.90
CA ALA A 272 -4.05 -10.97 -3.58
C ALA A 272 -4.29 -12.22 -2.72
N VAL A 273 -4.72 -13.33 -3.30
CA VAL A 273 -4.89 -14.61 -2.60
C VAL A 273 -3.57 -15.06 -1.97
N LEU A 274 -2.51 -15.11 -2.78
CA LEU A 274 -1.17 -15.47 -2.34
C LEU A 274 -0.64 -14.54 -1.24
N HIS A 275 -0.88 -13.24 -1.41
CA HIS A 275 -0.34 -12.23 -0.50
C HIS A 275 -1.11 -12.16 0.81
N LEU A 276 -2.44 -12.23 0.79
CA LEU A 276 -3.27 -12.25 1.98
C LEU A 276 -3.01 -13.48 2.86
N LEU A 277 -2.79 -14.66 2.25
CA LEU A 277 -2.38 -15.86 2.98
C LEU A 277 -1.03 -15.67 3.69
N ALA A 278 -0.05 -15.04 3.02
CA ALA A 278 1.25 -14.77 3.63
C ALA A 278 1.15 -13.73 4.77
N ILE A 279 0.42 -12.64 4.56
CA ILE A 279 0.22 -11.59 5.58
C ILE A 279 -0.55 -12.17 6.79
N SER A 280 -1.60 -12.97 6.56
CA SER A 280 -2.37 -13.60 7.65
C SER A 280 -1.51 -14.56 8.48
N TYR A 281 -0.62 -15.30 7.84
CA TYR A 281 0.36 -16.16 8.53
C TYR A 281 1.23 -15.34 9.49
N GLU A 282 1.77 -14.21 9.03
CA GLU A 282 2.57 -13.31 9.87
C GLU A 282 1.73 -12.63 10.98
N ALA A 283 0.48 -12.33 10.69
CA ALA A 283 -0.48 -11.80 11.67
C ALA A 283 -0.95 -12.85 12.70
N LYS A 284 -0.60 -14.14 12.52
CA LYS A 284 -1.06 -15.28 13.32
C LYS A 284 -2.57 -15.54 13.19
N ILE A 285 -3.12 -15.23 12.03
CA ILE A 285 -4.53 -15.47 11.70
C ILE A 285 -4.62 -16.71 10.81
N ASN A 286 -5.54 -17.60 11.15
CA ASN A 286 -5.84 -18.79 10.36
C ASN A 286 -6.79 -18.44 9.21
N LEU A 287 -6.24 -18.01 8.10
CA LEU A 287 -6.96 -17.74 6.84
C LEU A 287 -6.70 -18.90 5.87
N ASP A 288 -7.73 -19.43 5.23
CA ASP A 288 -7.62 -20.51 4.25
C ASP A 288 -8.24 -20.14 2.89
N LEU A 289 -7.99 -20.98 1.89
CA LEU A 289 -8.50 -20.77 0.53
C LEU A 289 -10.03 -20.87 0.45
N ASN A 290 -10.68 -21.64 1.34
CA ASN A 290 -12.13 -21.77 1.34
C ASN A 290 -12.80 -20.43 1.68
N THR A 291 -12.15 -19.60 2.50
CA THR A 291 -12.65 -18.25 2.83
C THR A 291 -12.81 -17.39 1.57
N PHE A 292 -11.86 -17.47 0.62
CA PHE A 292 -11.93 -16.75 -0.65
C PHE A 292 -13.06 -17.28 -1.53
N ASP A 293 -13.21 -18.59 -1.62
CA ASP A 293 -14.28 -19.24 -2.41
C ASP A 293 -15.66 -18.92 -1.85
N ASP A 294 -15.83 -18.98 -0.53
CA ASP A 294 -17.11 -18.71 0.12
C ASP A 294 -17.53 -17.24 -0.02
N LEU A 295 -16.61 -16.29 0.15
CA LEU A 295 -16.89 -14.87 -0.08
C LEU A 295 -17.17 -14.61 -1.57
N GLY A 296 -16.44 -15.27 -2.47
CA GLY A 296 -16.62 -15.14 -3.92
C GLY A 296 -18.02 -15.54 -4.43
N LYS A 297 -18.73 -16.39 -3.68
CA LYS A 297 -20.13 -16.78 -4.01
C LYS A 297 -21.15 -15.67 -3.71
N SER A 298 -20.82 -14.74 -2.83
CA SER A 298 -21.75 -13.72 -2.31
C SER A 298 -21.38 -12.28 -2.66
N VAL A 299 -20.11 -12.00 -2.93
CA VAL A 299 -19.63 -10.66 -3.23
C VAL A 299 -19.76 -10.36 -4.71
N PRO A 300 -20.56 -9.36 -5.11
CA PRO A 300 -20.69 -8.98 -6.51
C PRO A 300 -19.46 -8.23 -7.01
N HIS A 301 -19.14 -8.36 -8.32
CA HIS A 301 -18.16 -7.54 -9.00
C HIS A 301 -18.77 -6.16 -9.29
N LEU A 302 -18.19 -5.10 -8.76
CA LEU A 302 -18.77 -3.76 -8.76
C LEU A 302 -18.00 -2.74 -9.61
N ALA A 303 -16.69 -2.88 -9.76
CA ALA A 303 -15.85 -1.87 -10.41
C ALA A 303 -15.25 -2.37 -11.72
N ASP A 304 -15.58 -1.72 -12.85
CA ASP A 304 -15.14 -2.09 -14.20
C ASP A 304 -13.70 -1.63 -14.49
N MET A 305 -12.74 -2.15 -13.71
CA MET A 305 -11.36 -1.69 -13.70
C MET A 305 -10.48 -2.39 -14.74
N LYS A 306 -9.54 -1.66 -15.37
CA LYS A 306 -8.44 -2.26 -16.14
C LYS A 306 -7.67 -3.26 -15.24
N PRO A 307 -7.17 -4.41 -15.76
CA PRO A 307 -6.97 -4.73 -17.18
C PRO A 307 -8.18 -5.28 -17.91
N PHE A 308 -9.22 -5.74 -17.23
CA PHE A 308 -10.38 -6.40 -17.87
C PHE A 308 -11.51 -5.42 -18.19
N GLY A 309 -11.62 -4.35 -17.42
CA GLY A 309 -12.62 -3.30 -17.57
C GLY A 309 -12.11 -2.06 -18.30
N LYS A 310 -12.77 -0.92 -18.04
CA LYS A 310 -12.56 0.35 -18.76
C LYS A 310 -11.73 1.36 -17.98
N TYR A 311 -11.86 1.36 -16.62
CA TYR A 311 -11.41 2.46 -15.79
C TYR A 311 -10.02 2.20 -15.20
N HIS A 312 -9.25 3.29 -15.04
CA HIS A 312 -7.97 3.28 -14.36
C HIS A 312 -8.14 3.66 -12.87
N MET A 313 -7.09 3.48 -12.09
CA MET A 313 -7.10 3.79 -10.65
C MET A 313 -7.44 5.27 -10.39
N VAL A 314 -7.00 6.18 -11.26
CA VAL A 314 -7.33 7.61 -11.18
C VAL A 314 -8.82 7.88 -11.36
N ASP A 315 -9.56 7.05 -12.09
CA ASP A 315 -11.00 7.21 -12.23
C ASP A 315 -11.72 6.79 -10.95
N LEU A 316 -11.24 5.75 -10.28
CA LEU A 316 -11.69 5.38 -8.96
C LEU A 316 -11.40 6.49 -7.94
N ASP A 317 -10.21 7.09 -7.97
CA ASP A 317 -9.83 8.21 -7.11
C ASP A 317 -10.78 9.41 -7.27
N LYS A 318 -11.13 9.77 -8.51
CA LYS A 318 -12.04 10.90 -8.82
C LYS A 318 -13.41 10.77 -8.18
N ILE A 319 -13.88 9.56 -7.95
CA ILE A 319 -15.20 9.32 -7.32
C ILE A 319 -15.11 9.16 -5.80
N GLY A 320 -13.90 9.27 -5.21
CA GLY A 320 -13.65 9.15 -3.77
C GLY A 320 -12.91 7.89 -3.35
N GLY A 321 -12.42 7.09 -4.30
CA GLY A 321 -11.48 6.00 -4.06
C GLY A 321 -12.07 4.76 -3.40
N VAL A 322 -11.21 4.01 -2.74
CA VAL A 322 -11.58 2.79 -2.00
C VAL A 322 -12.64 3.04 -0.91
N PRO A 323 -12.67 4.19 -0.21
CA PRO A 323 -13.73 4.48 0.75
C PRO A 323 -15.14 4.45 0.18
N VAL A 324 -15.34 4.89 -1.07
CA VAL A 324 -16.66 4.82 -1.74
C VAL A 324 -17.07 3.37 -1.99
N VAL A 325 -16.15 2.52 -2.44
CA VAL A 325 -16.42 1.08 -2.61
C VAL A 325 -16.75 0.45 -1.25
N SER A 326 -15.95 0.71 -0.23
CA SER A 326 -16.17 0.21 1.13
C SER A 326 -17.50 0.70 1.71
N LYS A 327 -17.92 1.94 1.41
CA LYS A 327 -19.21 2.49 1.81
C LYS A 327 -20.37 1.72 1.17
N ILE A 328 -20.29 1.43 -0.14
CA ILE A 328 -21.28 0.61 -0.86
C ILE A 328 -21.36 -0.79 -0.23
N LEU A 329 -20.21 -1.42 0.02
CA LEU A 329 -20.15 -2.75 0.65
C LEU A 329 -20.74 -2.74 2.07
N LEU A 330 -20.46 -1.70 2.86
CA LEU A 330 -20.99 -1.53 4.21
C LEU A 330 -22.52 -1.38 4.22
N GLU A 331 -23.07 -0.52 3.38
CA GLU A 331 -24.53 -0.30 3.27
C GLU A 331 -25.28 -1.57 2.85
N ASN A 332 -24.59 -2.46 2.12
CA ASN A 332 -25.12 -3.76 1.71
C ASN A 332 -24.73 -4.91 2.65
N LYS A 333 -24.15 -4.62 3.84
CA LYS A 333 -23.77 -5.59 4.88
C LYS A 333 -22.79 -6.67 4.40
N LEU A 334 -21.92 -6.32 3.46
CA LEU A 334 -20.91 -7.22 2.89
C LEU A 334 -19.58 -7.15 3.64
N ILE A 335 -19.36 -6.12 4.47
CA ILE A 335 -18.16 -5.97 5.31
C ILE A 335 -18.56 -5.72 6.77
N ASP A 336 -17.64 -6.08 7.69
CA ASP A 336 -17.79 -5.84 9.13
C ASP A 336 -17.37 -4.40 9.48
N PRO A 337 -18.29 -3.58 10.02
CA PRO A 337 -18.00 -2.21 10.41
C PRO A 337 -17.13 -2.07 11.67
N ASN A 338 -17.00 -3.14 12.48
CA ASN A 338 -16.38 -3.06 13.81
C ASN A 338 -14.86 -3.26 13.79
N CYS A 339 -14.27 -3.54 12.63
CA CYS A 339 -12.83 -3.71 12.50
C CYS A 339 -12.10 -2.40 12.85
N LEU A 340 -11.13 -2.48 13.77
CA LEU A 340 -10.27 -1.36 14.15
C LEU A 340 -9.34 -0.98 12.99
N THR A 341 -8.99 0.29 12.87
CA THR A 341 -8.06 0.79 11.86
C THR A 341 -6.95 1.65 12.47
N VAL A 342 -5.96 2.01 11.67
CA VAL A 342 -4.87 2.93 12.09
C VAL A 342 -5.36 4.32 12.49
N THR A 343 -6.61 4.70 12.19
CA THR A 343 -7.19 5.96 12.67
C THR A 343 -7.61 5.92 14.13
N VAL A 344 -7.46 4.77 14.79
CA VAL A 344 -7.99 4.49 16.16
C VAL A 344 -9.53 4.47 16.18
N GLN A 345 -10.14 4.46 15.02
CA GLN A 345 -11.58 4.33 14.79
C GLN A 345 -11.88 3.02 14.06
N THR A 346 -13.13 2.59 14.11
CA THR A 346 -13.60 1.45 13.34
C THR A 346 -13.81 1.80 11.87
N VAL A 347 -13.89 0.76 11.02
CA VAL A 347 -14.25 0.91 9.60
C VAL A 347 -15.59 1.65 9.46
N GLY A 348 -16.60 1.29 10.28
CA GLY A 348 -17.92 1.94 10.25
C GLY A 348 -17.86 3.43 10.57
N GLU A 349 -17.07 3.82 11.59
CA GLU A 349 -16.88 5.22 11.97
C GLU A 349 -16.17 6.02 10.86
N ASN A 350 -15.10 5.47 10.28
CA ASN A 350 -14.39 6.11 9.16
C ASN A 350 -15.29 6.30 7.94
N LEU A 351 -16.17 5.36 7.65
CA LEU A 351 -17.07 5.41 6.50
C LEU A 351 -18.36 6.22 6.78
N GLY A 352 -18.59 6.63 8.03
CA GLY A 352 -19.82 7.33 8.43
C GLY A 352 -20.11 8.58 7.61
N ASN A 353 -19.07 9.35 7.29
CA ASN A 353 -19.17 10.63 6.58
C ASN A 353 -18.77 10.53 5.08
N ILE A 354 -18.62 9.32 4.55
CA ILE A 354 -18.33 9.14 3.12
C ILE A 354 -19.63 9.20 2.34
N ASP A 355 -19.67 10.11 1.37
CA ASP A 355 -20.76 10.24 0.41
C ASP A 355 -20.46 9.46 -0.87
N ILE A 356 -21.45 8.74 -1.40
CA ILE A 356 -21.37 8.10 -2.70
C ILE A 356 -21.86 9.11 -3.75
N PRO A 357 -21.00 9.56 -4.70
CA PRO A 357 -21.43 10.51 -5.72
C PRO A 357 -22.54 9.92 -6.59
N LYS A 358 -23.64 10.67 -6.76
CA LYS A 358 -24.84 10.19 -7.46
C LYS A 358 -24.62 9.97 -8.96
N ASP A 359 -23.74 10.77 -9.57
CA ASP A 359 -23.47 10.77 -11.01
C ASP A 359 -22.21 9.98 -11.38
N GLN A 360 -21.65 9.16 -10.45
CA GLN A 360 -20.51 8.31 -10.72
C GLN A 360 -20.94 7.08 -11.52
N TYR A 361 -20.01 6.58 -12.35
CA TYR A 361 -20.23 5.46 -13.27
C TYR A 361 -19.09 4.42 -13.23
N VAL A 362 -18.12 4.58 -12.32
CA VAL A 362 -16.95 3.71 -12.18
C VAL A 362 -17.31 2.44 -11.39
N VAL A 363 -18.18 2.58 -10.40
CA VAL A 363 -18.59 1.51 -9.50
C VAL A 363 -20.08 1.29 -9.58
N SER A 364 -20.49 0.07 -9.87
CA SER A 364 -21.89 -0.39 -9.86
C SER A 364 -22.38 -0.66 -8.44
N PHE A 365 -23.68 -0.92 -8.30
CA PHE A 365 -24.28 -1.30 -7.02
C PHE A 365 -24.60 -2.82 -7.00
N PRO A 366 -24.69 -3.43 -5.81
CA PRO A 366 -24.93 -4.86 -5.68
C PRO A 366 -26.22 -5.40 -6.30
N ASP A 367 -27.23 -4.56 -6.48
CA ASP A 367 -28.48 -4.91 -7.17
C ASP A 367 -28.37 -4.89 -8.70
N ASN A 368 -27.30 -4.29 -9.24
CA ASN A 368 -26.98 -4.28 -10.67
C ASN A 368 -25.46 -4.38 -10.89
N PRO A 369 -24.83 -5.52 -10.53
CA PRO A 369 -23.39 -5.71 -10.66
C PRO A 369 -22.94 -5.77 -12.13
N ILE A 370 -21.61 -5.74 -12.33
CA ILE A 370 -20.96 -5.86 -13.66
C ILE A 370 -21.03 -7.30 -14.15
#